data_62f609cccf58b105f26e176b07cbc38e
#
_entry.id   62f609cccf58b105f26e176b07cbc38e
#
_cell.length_a   1.000
_cell.length_b   1.000
_cell.length_c   1.000
_cell.angle_alpha   90.00
_cell.angle_beta   90.00
_cell.angle_gamma   90.00
#
_symmetry.space_group_name_H-M   'P 1'
#
loop_
_entity.id
_entity.type
_entity.pdbx_description
1 polymer ?
#
loop_
_entity_poly.entity_id
_entity_poly.type
_entity_poly.pdbx_seq_one_letter_code
_entity_poly.pdbx_strand_id
1 'polypeptide(L)'
;MNRPSRGAGAELAPGQIEYEFGIPIPGVIQPREAWTKTALKQMPAPGAIHWEALFGRVAPVAIDIGCGNGRFTLASALERPEWDHFAIDTLPAVVRYGTRRANQRGLANLRFAVIDGWRMLNDYCGDQSVDEIHIYPPQPYCDPKKVSRRMLTPDFLLLMHRRLKSQGRIFIQTDRPAYWEYIQDGVRR
;
A
#
# COMPACT_ATOMS: atom_id res chain seq x y z
N MET A 1 -19.62 31.30 0.67
CA MET A 1 -18.93 30.02 0.47
C MET A 1 -19.55 28.98 1.39
N ASN A 2 -20.44 28.14 0.85
CA ASN A 2 -21.15 27.11 1.63
C ASN A 2 -20.21 25.95 1.93
N ARG A 3 -19.87 25.76 3.19
CA ARG A 3 -19.28 24.50 3.67
C ARG A 3 -20.39 23.44 3.62
N PRO A 4 -20.19 22.32 2.91
CA PRO A 4 -21.13 21.22 3.01
C PRO A 4 -21.08 20.68 4.45
N SER A 5 -22.24 20.64 5.10
CA SER A 5 -22.45 20.09 6.43
C SER A 5 -21.93 18.64 6.47
N ARG A 6 -21.21 18.30 7.53
CA ARG A 6 -20.86 16.93 7.92
C ARG A 6 -22.16 16.18 8.26
N GLY A 7 -22.81 15.65 7.25
CA GLY A 7 -23.84 14.63 7.40
C GLY A 7 -23.15 13.26 7.44
N ALA A 8 -23.31 12.51 8.52
CA ALA A 8 -22.85 11.14 8.59
C ALA A 8 -23.53 10.34 7.46
N GLY A 9 -22.71 9.76 6.56
CA GLY A 9 -23.09 8.53 5.87
C GLY A 9 -23.98 8.59 4.66
N ALA A 10 -24.12 9.70 3.94
CA ALA A 10 -24.73 9.62 2.60
C ALA A 10 -23.83 8.78 1.68
N GLU A 11 -24.33 7.65 1.22
CA GLU A 11 -23.64 6.81 0.25
C GLU A 11 -23.47 7.60 -1.06
N LEU A 12 -22.24 7.69 -1.55
CA LEU A 12 -21.96 8.40 -2.79
C LEU A 12 -22.58 7.64 -3.99
N ALA A 13 -23.19 8.39 -4.90
CA ALA A 13 -23.77 7.84 -6.11
C ALA A 13 -22.69 7.48 -7.14
N PRO A 14 -22.98 6.57 -8.08
CA PRO A 14 -22.10 6.28 -9.22
C PRO A 14 -21.70 7.55 -9.98
N GLY A 15 -20.45 7.64 -10.39
CA GLY A 15 -19.85 8.79 -11.07
C GLY A 15 -19.36 9.90 -10.15
N GLN A 16 -19.70 9.88 -8.86
CA GLN A 16 -19.24 10.90 -7.91
C GLN A 16 -17.80 10.65 -7.46
N ILE A 17 -17.11 11.75 -7.13
CA ILE A 17 -15.78 11.75 -6.51
C ILE A 17 -15.95 11.91 -4.99
N GLU A 18 -15.30 11.03 -4.23
CA GLU A 18 -15.18 11.16 -2.77
C GLU A 18 -14.15 12.23 -2.43
N TYR A 19 -14.43 13.05 -1.42
CA TYR A 19 -13.49 14.02 -0.88
C TYR A 19 -13.17 13.72 0.58
N GLU A 20 -11.89 13.86 0.93
CA GLU A 20 -11.40 13.77 2.30
C GLU A 20 -10.61 15.03 2.64
N PHE A 21 -11.07 15.78 3.64
CA PHE A 21 -10.51 17.10 4.00
C PHE A 21 -10.39 18.09 2.83
N GLY A 22 -11.36 18.06 1.90
CA GLY A 22 -11.38 18.92 0.72
C GLY A 22 -10.49 18.44 -0.43
N ILE A 23 -9.78 17.32 -0.28
CA ILE A 23 -8.91 16.75 -1.31
C ILE A 23 -9.63 15.56 -1.96
N PRO A 24 -9.69 15.49 -3.32
CA PRO A 24 -10.34 14.37 -3.99
C PRO A 24 -9.59 13.05 -3.72
N ILE A 25 -10.33 11.99 -3.49
CA ILE A 25 -9.83 10.61 -3.49
C ILE A 25 -9.81 10.13 -4.94
N PRO A 26 -8.71 9.50 -5.41
CA PRO A 26 -8.59 9.04 -6.78
C PRO A 26 -9.74 8.12 -7.21
N GLY A 27 -10.20 8.32 -8.46
CA GLY A 27 -11.26 7.56 -9.08
C GLY A 27 -12.69 7.93 -8.65
N VAL A 28 -13.64 7.54 -9.47
CA VAL A 28 -15.08 7.76 -9.25
C VAL A 28 -15.74 6.52 -8.67
N ILE A 29 -16.83 6.70 -7.95
CA ILE A 29 -17.64 5.60 -7.45
C ILE A 29 -18.28 4.88 -8.64
N GLN A 30 -18.16 3.57 -8.68
CA GLN A 30 -18.78 2.71 -9.68
C GLN A 30 -20.19 2.26 -9.25
N PRO A 31 -21.06 1.83 -10.18
CA PRO A 31 -22.26 1.11 -9.85
C PRO A 31 -21.98 -0.11 -8.95
N ARG A 32 -22.90 -0.46 -8.07
CA ARG A 32 -22.68 -1.55 -7.07
C ARG A 32 -22.32 -2.89 -7.69
N GLU A 33 -22.82 -3.16 -8.88
CA GLU A 33 -22.59 -4.39 -9.65
C GLU A 33 -21.13 -4.51 -10.10
N ALA A 34 -20.42 -3.37 -10.24
CA ALA A 34 -19.01 -3.30 -10.60
C ALA A 34 -18.06 -3.30 -9.38
N TRP A 35 -18.60 -3.30 -8.15
CA TRP A 35 -17.75 -3.32 -6.96
C TRP A 35 -17.00 -4.65 -6.83
N THR A 36 -15.76 -4.55 -6.40
CA THR A 36 -14.87 -5.69 -6.19
C THR A 36 -14.70 -6.02 -4.70
N LYS A 37 -14.01 -7.12 -4.42
CA LYS A 37 -13.60 -7.51 -3.07
C LYS A 37 -12.08 -7.45 -3.00
N THR A 38 -11.54 -6.39 -2.41
CA THR A 38 -10.10 -6.16 -2.35
C THR A 38 -9.46 -6.54 -1.00
N ALA A 39 -10.26 -6.86 0.03
CA ALA A 39 -9.73 -7.27 1.33
C ALA A 39 -9.19 -8.69 1.31
N LEU A 40 -7.94 -8.89 1.68
CA LEU A 40 -7.43 -10.15 2.18
C LEU A 40 -7.66 -10.16 3.70
N LYS A 41 -8.80 -10.71 4.13
CA LYS A 41 -9.27 -10.65 5.53
C LYS A 41 -8.38 -11.44 6.50
N GLN A 42 -7.76 -12.51 6.01
CA GLN A 42 -6.83 -13.36 6.77
C GLN A 42 -5.67 -13.70 5.86
N MET A 43 -4.46 -13.56 6.38
CA MET A 43 -3.29 -14.07 5.69
C MET A 43 -3.35 -15.62 5.70
N PRO A 44 -2.94 -16.27 4.62
CA PRO A 44 -2.81 -17.72 4.59
C PRO A 44 -1.77 -18.20 5.61
N ALA A 45 -1.56 -19.50 5.72
CA ALA A 45 -0.38 -20.02 6.43
C ALA A 45 0.90 -19.42 5.82
N PRO A 46 1.96 -19.17 6.62
CA PRO A 46 3.22 -18.67 6.09
C PRO A 46 3.72 -19.48 4.90
N GLY A 47 4.18 -18.77 3.88
CA GLY A 47 4.62 -19.33 2.60
C GLY A 47 4.48 -18.30 1.49
N ALA A 48 5.29 -18.40 0.44
CA ALA A 48 5.26 -17.43 -0.64
C ALA A 48 3.88 -17.33 -1.31
N ILE A 49 3.35 -16.12 -1.39
CA ILE A 49 2.11 -15.84 -2.12
C ILE A 49 2.36 -16.06 -3.61
N HIS A 50 1.49 -16.87 -4.21
CA HIS A 50 1.40 -16.97 -5.66
C HIS A 50 0.54 -15.83 -6.19
N TRP A 51 1.19 -14.75 -6.67
CA TRP A 51 0.52 -13.52 -7.11
C TRP A 51 -0.51 -13.79 -8.20
N GLU A 52 -0.18 -14.65 -9.17
CA GLU A 52 -1.11 -15.04 -10.22
C GLU A 52 -2.39 -15.68 -9.65
N ALA A 53 -2.28 -16.54 -8.65
CA ALA A 53 -3.45 -17.14 -8.01
C ALA A 53 -4.26 -16.12 -7.21
N LEU A 54 -3.59 -15.13 -6.58
CA LEU A 54 -4.26 -14.09 -5.81
C LEU A 54 -5.04 -13.10 -6.69
N PHE A 55 -4.49 -12.74 -7.86
CA PHE A 55 -5.08 -11.75 -8.76
C PHE A 55 -5.81 -12.36 -9.95
N GLY A 56 -5.60 -13.66 -10.26
CA GLY A 56 -6.19 -14.37 -11.39
C GLY A 56 -5.53 -14.05 -12.73
N ARG A 57 -4.32 -13.47 -12.72
CA ARG A 57 -3.56 -13.10 -13.93
C ARG A 57 -2.06 -13.01 -13.65
N VAL A 58 -1.28 -13.06 -14.71
CA VAL A 58 0.16 -12.74 -14.67
C VAL A 58 0.34 -11.25 -14.93
N ALA A 59 0.91 -10.53 -13.97
CA ALA A 59 1.18 -9.09 -14.07
C ALA A 59 2.39 -8.72 -13.19
N PRO A 60 3.04 -7.56 -13.44
CA PRO A 60 4.00 -7.00 -12.51
C PRO A 60 3.31 -6.67 -11.16
N VAL A 61 4.04 -6.81 -10.06
CA VAL A 61 3.51 -6.64 -8.70
C VAL A 61 4.19 -5.48 -7.99
N ALA A 62 3.39 -4.55 -7.48
CA ALA A 62 3.82 -3.47 -6.61
C ALA A 62 3.29 -3.67 -5.19
N ILE A 63 4.15 -3.57 -4.18
CA ILE A 63 3.77 -3.63 -2.76
C ILE A 63 3.89 -2.23 -2.15
N ASP A 64 2.81 -1.75 -1.51
CA ASP A 64 2.77 -0.50 -0.74
C ASP A 64 2.80 -0.81 0.75
N ILE A 65 3.92 -0.53 1.41
CA ILE A 65 4.15 -0.81 2.83
C ILE A 65 3.86 0.43 3.67
N GLY A 66 2.86 0.33 4.55
CA GLY A 66 2.35 1.47 5.30
C GLY A 66 1.38 2.31 4.46
N CYS A 67 0.49 1.65 3.72
CA CYS A 67 -0.40 2.28 2.74
C CYS A 67 -1.39 3.29 3.33
N GLY A 68 -1.53 3.34 4.67
CA GLY A 68 -2.48 4.21 5.34
C GLY A 68 -3.91 4.04 4.81
N ASN A 69 -4.56 5.13 4.44
CA ASN A 69 -5.92 5.12 3.89
C ASN A 69 -6.00 4.73 2.39
N GLY A 70 -4.88 4.28 1.81
CA GLY A 70 -4.78 3.75 0.46
C GLY A 70 -4.77 4.78 -0.67
N ARG A 71 -4.62 6.10 -0.38
CA ARG A 71 -4.70 7.14 -1.40
C ARG A 71 -3.70 6.95 -2.54
N PHE A 72 -2.43 6.68 -2.21
CA PHE A 72 -1.39 6.42 -3.22
C PHE A 72 -1.72 5.15 -4.01
N THR A 73 -2.01 4.05 -3.30
CA THR A 73 -2.27 2.76 -3.95
C THR A 73 -3.49 2.80 -4.86
N LEU A 74 -4.55 3.54 -4.47
CA LEU A 74 -5.73 3.77 -5.32
C LEU A 74 -5.36 4.50 -6.62
N ALA A 75 -4.57 5.58 -6.52
CA ALA A 75 -4.09 6.32 -7.69
C ALA A 75 -3.26 5.41 -8.61
N SER A 76 -2.28 4.72 -8.05
CA SER A 76 -1.40 3.81 -8.79
C SER A 76 -2.17 2.68 -9.48
N ALA A 77 -3.15 2.07 -8.81
CA ALA A 77 -3.96 1.00 -9.38
C ALA A 77 -4.89 1.48 -10.52
N LEU A 78 -5.34 2.74 -10.47
CA LEU A 78 -6.13 3.36 -11.54
C LEU A 78 -5.27 3.74 -12.74
N GLU A 79 -4.06 4.25 -12.50
CA GLU A 79 -3.15 4.73 -13.55
C GLU A 79 -2.41 3.58 -14.24
N ARG A 80 -2.22 2.46 -13.54
CA ARG A 80 -1.50 1.28 -14.04
C ARG A 80 -2.37 0.02 -13.93
N PRO A 81 -3.46 -0.09 -14.68
CA PRO A 81 -4.38 -1.23 -14.61
C PRO A 81 -3.74 -2.57 -15.02
N GLU A 82 -2.61 -2.54 -15.74
CA GLU A 82 -1.81 -3.71 -16.12
C GLU A 82 -0.91 -4.23 -14.99
N TRP A 83 -0.79 -3.47 -13.87
CA TRP A 83 -0.06 -3.88 -12.67
C TRP A 83 -1.00 -4.39 -11.58
N ASP A 84 -0.52 -5.32 -10.77
CA ASP A 84 -1.18 -5.75 -9.55
C ASP A 84 -0.57 -5.04 -8.33
N HIS A 85 -1.44 -4.56 -7.45
CA HIS A 85 -1.05 -3.78 -6.29
C HIS A 85 -1.43 -4.51 -5.01
N PHE A 86 -0.48 -4.64 -4.08
CA PHE A 86 -0.71 -5.22 -2.76
C PHE A 86 -0.37 -4.21 -1.68
N ALA A 87 -1.38 -3.70 -0.99
CA ALA A 87 -1.25 -2.63 0.00
C ALA A 87 -1.37 -3.17 1.41
N ILE A 88 -0.45 -2.81 2.28
CA ILE A 88 -0.45 -3.27 3.68
C ILE A 88 -0.28 -2.14 4.68
N ASP A 89 -0.90 -2.31 5.83
CA ASP A 89 -0.69 -1.47 7.01
C ASP A 89 -0.94 -2.30 8.27
N THR A 90 -0.38 -1.88 9.39
CA THR A 90 -0.60 -2.52 10.70
C THR A 90 -1.91 -2.07 11.37
N LEU A 91 -2.50 -0.97 10.90
CA LEU A 91 -3.70 -0.38 11.48
C LEU A 91 -4.98 -0.86 10.75
N PRO A 92 -5.81 -1.74 11.34
CA PRO A 92 -7.02 -2.26 10.69
C PRO A 92 -7.99 -1.17 10.23
N ALA A 93 -8.05 -0.04 10.95
CA ALA A 93 -8.96 1.05 10.63
C ALA A 93 -8.62 1.69 9.27
N VAL A 94 -7.34 1.98 9.00
CA VAL A 94 -6.91 2.62 7.75
C VAL A 94 -7.03 1.65 6.56
N VAL A 95 -6.66 0.38 6.76
CA VAL A 95 -6.84 -0.69 5.75
C VAL A 95 -8.32 -0.83 5.38
N ARG A 96 -9.24 -0.74 6.34
CA ARG A 96 -10.69 -0.76 6.08
C ARG A 96 -11.13 0.39 5.17
N TYR A 97 -10.57 1.60 5.38
CA TYR A 97 -10.85 2.75 4.52
C TYR A 97 -10.36 2.51 3.09
N GLY A 98 -9.10 2.10 2.93
CA GLY A 98 -8.52 1.78 1.62
C GLY A 98 -9.33 0.70 0.89
N THR A 99 -9.63 -0.39 1.58
CA THR A 99 -10.45 -1.50 1.06
C THR A 99 -11.82 -1.04 0.58
N ARG A 100 -12.56 -0.26 1.41
CA ARG A 100 -13.89 0.26 1.01
C ARG A 100 -13.78 1.08 -0.28
N ARG A 101 -12.80 1.97 -0.34
CA ARG A 101 -12.57 2.87 -1.47
C ARG A 101 -12.23 2.10 -2.75
N ALA A 102 -11.36 1.11 -2.64
CA ALA A 102 -10.99 0.26 -3.77
C ALA A 102 -12.18 -0.57 -4.27
N ASN A 103 -12.96 -1.16 -3.35
CA ASN A 103 -14.16 -1.91 -3.70
C ASN A 103 -15.15 -1.04 -4.48
N GLN A 104 -15.44 0.16 -3.99
CA GLN A 104 -16.37 1.10 -4.62
C GLN A 104 -15.92 1.60 -6.00
N ARG A 105 -14.63 1.49 -6.30
CA ARG A 105 -14.04 1.88 -7.59
C ARG A 105 -13.85 0.70 -8.54
N GLY A 106 -14.24 -0.51 -8.13
CA GLY A 106 -14.14 -1.70 -8.96
C GLY A 106 -12.71 -2.16 -9.26
N LEU A 107 -11.74 -1.86 -8.36
CA LEU A 107 -10.33 -2.17 -8.61
C LEU A 107 -10.04 -3.66 -8.40
N ALA A 108 -10.06 -4.43 -9.49
CA ALA A 108 -9.74 -5.85 -9.46
C ALA A 108 -8.23 -6.13 -9.29
N ASN A 109 -7.39 -5.17 -9.66
CA ASN A 109 -5.93 -5.23 -9.59
C ASN A 109 -5.33 -4.73 -8.26
N LEU A 110 -6.13 -4.64 -7.20
CA LEU A 110 -5.68 -4.17 -5.89
C LEU A 110 -6.16 -5.11 -4.78
N ARG A 111 -5.26 -5.42 -3.84
CA ARG A 111 -5.58 -6.13 -2.59
C ARG A 111 -5.02 -5.39 -1.39
N PHE A 112 -5.75 -5.48 -0.28
CA PHE A 112 -5.34 -4.93 1.01
C PHE A 112 -5.25 -6.01 2.08
N ALA A 113 -4.23 -5.93 2.93
CA ALA A 113 -4.09 -6.78 4.11
C ALA A 113 -3.63 -6.00 5.34
N VAL A 114 -4.02 -6.48 6.53
CA VAL A 114 -3.51 -5.99 7.81
C VAL A 114 -2.34 -6.85 8.21
N ILE A 115 -1.12 -6.36 7.98
CA ILE A 115 0.10 -7.07 8.30
C ILE A 115 1.27 -6.08 8.42
N ASP A 116 2.25 -6.44 9.22
CA ASP A 116 3.53 -5.74 9.33
C ASP A 116 4.42 -5.97 8.09
N GLY A 117 5.19 -4.94 7.69
CA GLY A 117 6.01 -4.99 6.48
C GLY A 117 7.10 -6.06 6.52
N TRP A 118 7.76 -6.25 7.69
CA TRP A 118 8.77 -7.28 7.85
C TRP A 118 8.14 -8.68 7.65
N ARG A 119 7.05 -8.95 8.35
CA ARG A 119 6.34 -10.22 8.23
C ARG A 119 5.84 -10.46 6.80
N MET A 120 5.31 -9.44 6.16
CA MET A 120 4.86 -9.56 4.77
C MET A 120 6.00 -10.02 3.85
N LEU A 121 7.14 -9.34 3.92
CA LEU A 121 8.25 -9.67 3.04
C LEU A 121 8.95 -10.97 3.44
N ASN A 122 9.09 -11.25 4.74
CA ASN A 122 9.79 -12.45 5.22
C ASN A 122 8.97 -13.73 5.06
N ASP A 123 7.69 -13.68 5.44
CA ASP A 123 6.85 -14.88 5.57
C ASP A 123 6.01 -15.16 4.32
N TYR A 124 5.79 -14.15 3.46
CA TYR A 124 4.81 -14.23 2.36
C TYR A 124 5.34 -13.84 0.98
N CYS A 125 6.51 -13.22 0.88
CA CYS A 125 7.11 -12.93 -0.43
C CYS A 125 8.22 -13.91 -0.74
N GLY A 126 8.13 -14.54 -1.91
CA GLY A 126 9.24 -15.33 -2.46
C GLY A 126 10.40 -14.43 -2.90
N ASP A 127 11.60 -15.01 -3.05
CA ASP A 127 12.73 -14.28 -3.65
C ASP A 127 12.40 -13.93 -5.10
N GLN A 128 12.81 -12.73 -5.51
CA GLN A 128 12.63 -12.21 -6.87
C GLN A 128 11.19 -12.29 -7.39
N SER A 129 10.20 -12.05 -6.50
CA SER A 129 8.78 -12.17 -6.82
C SER A 129 8.05 -10.84 -6.99
N VAL A 130 8.69 -9.72 -6.67
CA VAL A 130 8.08 -8.38 -6.62
C VAL A 130 8.82 -7.43 -7.57
N ASP A 131 8.08 -6.57 -8.28
CA ASP A 131 8.66 -5.62 -9.23
C ASP A 131 8.90 -4.24 -8.59
N GLU A 132 8.02 -3.79 -7.68
CA GLU A 132 8.16 -2.52 -7.00
C GLU A 132 7.76 -2.62 -5.51
N ILE A 133 8.50 -1.91 -4.65
CA ILE A 133 8.17 -1.70 -3.24
C ILE A 133 8.11 -0.20 -2.97
N HIS A 134 7.00 0.26 -2.38
CA HIS A 134 6.72 1.65 -2.07
C HIS A 134 6.59 1.86 -0.56
N ILE A 135 7.19 2.95 -0.03
CA ILE A 135 7.14 3.32 1.39
C ILE A 135 7.02 4.84 1.51
N TYR A 136 5.82 5.40 1.86
CA TYR A 136 5.50 6.82 1.80
C TYR A 136 4.68 7.36 2.97
N PRO A 137 5.20 8.21 3.84
CA PRO A 137 6.57 8.24 4.36
C PRO A 137 6.70 7.26 5.55
N PRO A 138 7.83 6.63 5.75
CA PRO A 138 8.06 5.82 6.94
C PRO A 138 8.21 6.70 8.19
N GLN A 139 7.87 6.17 9.37
CA GLN A 139 8.05 6.88 10.63
C GLN A 139 9.54 7.12 10.91
N PRO A 140 9.99 8.39 11.02
CA PRO A 140 11.42 8.72 11.11
C PRO A 140 12.01 8.44 12.49
N TYR A 141 11.19 8.38 13.56
CA TYR A 141 11.63 8.23 14.95
C TYR A 141 12.89 9.04 15.26
N CYS A 142 12.75 10.40 15.24
CA CYS A 142 13.86 11.31 15.48
C CYS A 142 14.37 11.31 16.92
N ASP A 143 13.56 10.86 17.88
CA ASP A 143 13.97 10.68 19.29
C ASP A 143 15.04 9.54 19.37
N PRO A 144 16.25 9.83 19.91
CA PRO A 144 17.30 8.80 20.05
C PRO A 144 16.85 7.52 20.74
N LYS A 145 15.92 7.61 21.70
CA LYS A 145 15.36 6.46 22.42
C LYS A 145 14.43 5.60 21.56
N LYS A 146 14.02 6.09 20.40
CA LYS A 146 13.07 5.42 19.50
C LYS A 146 13.68 5.03 18.16
N VAL A 147 14.95 5.33 17.91
CA VAL A 147 15.65 5.03 16.64
C VAL A 147 15.58 3.52 16.30
N SER A 148 15.64 2.66 17.31
CA SER A 148 15.51 1.20 17.14
C SER A 148 14.14 0.75 16.59
N ARG A 149 13.13 1.64 16.56
CA ARG A 149 11.80 1.37 16.00
C ARG A 149 11.69 1.73 14.51
N ARG A 150 12.76 2.26 13.92
CA ARG A 150 12.77 2.57 12.48
C ARG A 150 12.57 1.29 11.68
N MET A 151 11.67 1.34 10.72
CA MET A 151 11.41 0.21 9.82
C MET A 151 12.58 -0.01 8.85
N LEU A 152 13.12 1.06 8.29
CA LEU A 152 14.18 1.01 7.27
C LEU A 152 15.55 0.75 7.91
N THR A 153 15.74 -0.45 8.45
CA THR A 153 17.04 -0.94 8.92
C THR A 153 17.83 -1.54 7.75
N PRO A 154 19.17 -1.69 7.86
CA PRO A 154 19.96 -2.40 6.84
C PRO A 154 19.42 -3.80 6.53
N ASP A 155 18.99 -4.55 7.54
CA ASP A 155 18.41 -5.89 7.35
C ASP A 155 17.11 -5.84 6.58
N PHE A 156 16.25 -4.81 6.82
CA PHE A 156 15.02 -4.66 6.09
C PHE A 156 15.26 -4.22 4.64
N LEU A 157 16.26 -3.35 4.39
CA LEU A 157 16.67 -3.00 3.04
C LEU A 157 17.19 -4.22 2.28
N LEU A 158 17.99 -5.05 2.92
CA LEU A 158 18.49 -6.31 2.34
C LEU A 158 17.34 -7.30 2.06
N LEU A 159 16.37 -7.41 2.97
CA LEU A 159 15.19 -8.24 2.77
C LEU A 159 14.38 -7.76 1.55
N MET A 160 14.11 -6.46 1.44
CA MET A 160 13.44 -5.89 0.26
C MET A 160 14.20 -6.20 -1.02
N HIS A 161 15.52 -6.02 -1.03
CA HIS A 161 16.37 -6.32 -2.19
C HIS A 161 16.24 -7.79 -2.63
N ARG A 162 16.20 -8.74 -1.70
CA ARG A 162 16.05 -10.17 -2.02
C ARG A 162 14.68 -10.49 -2.63
N ARG A 163 13.63 -9.76 -2.22
CA ARG A 163 12.26 -9.98 -2.73
C ARG A 163 12.03 -9.35 -4.09
N LEU A 164 12.83 -8.33 -4.44
CA LEU A 164 12.75 -7.69 -5.75
C LEU A 164 13.33 -8.55 -6.86
N LYS A 165 12.67 -8.54 -8.01
CA LYS A 165 13.22 -9.05 -9.27
C LYS A 165 14.48 -8.26 -9.66
N SER A 166 15.30 -8.78 -10.59
CA SER A 166 16.57 -8.17 -11.00
C SER A 166 16.46 -6.72 -11.49
N GLN A 167 15.32 -6.31 -12.04
CA GLN A 167 15.01 -4.94 -12.48
C GLN A 167 14.03 -4.24 -11.55
N GLY A 168 13.75 -4.83 -10.39
CA GLY A 168 12.81 -4.28 -9.43
C GLY A 168 13.32 -3.01 -8.75
N ARG A 169 12.40 -2.19 -8.26
CA ARG A 169 12.70 -0.88 -7.69
C ARG A 169 12.09 -0.69 -6.31
N ILE A 170 12.81 0.04 -5.46
CA ILE A 170 12.30 0.52 -4.17
C ILE A 170 12.11 2.03 -4.27
N PHE A 171 10.91 2.50 -3.90
CA PHE A 171 10.58 3.93 -3.82
C PHE A 171 10.37 4.30 -2.36
N ILE A 172 11.22 5.18 -1.85
CA ILE A 172 11.11 5.69 -0.48
C ILE A 172 11.03 7.21 -0.53
N GLN A 173 10.05 7.77 0.17
CA GLN A 173 9.92 9.22 0.31
C GLN A 173 9.88 9.58 1.79
N THR A 174 10.59 10.63 2.19
CA THR A 174 10.55 11.20 3.53
C THR A 174 10.71 12.72 3.46
N ASP A 175 10.07 13.43 4.36
CA ASP A 175 10.19 14.88 4.56
C ASP A 175 11.28 15.26 5.57
N ARG A 176 12.03 14.27 6.09
CA ARG A 176 13.04 14.46 7.14
C ARG A 176 14.45 14.26 6.59
N PRO A 177 15.26 15.33 6.39
CA PRO A 177 16.61 15.24 5.83
C PRO A 177 17.51 14.25 6.59
N ALA A 178 17.55 14.33 7.92
CA ALA A 178 18.37 13.43 8.74
C ALA A 178 17.95 11.94 8.62
N TYR A 179 16.66 11.68 8.34
CA TYR A 179 16.23 10.31 8.10
C TYR A 179 16.57 9.85 6.69
N TRP A 180 16.57 10.78 5.73
CA TRP A 180 17.01 10.51 4.37
C TRP A 180 18.50 10.13 4.34
N GLU A 181 19.36 10.88 5.03
CA GLU A 181 20.79 10.56 5.18
C GLU A 181 20.99 9.17 5.79
N TYR A 182 20.25 8.86 6.87
CA TYR A 182 20.27 7.53 7.48
C TYR A 182 19.89 6.40 6.50
N ILE A 183 18.87 6.61 5.67
CA ILE A 183 18.43 5.63 4.65
C ILE A 183 19.53 5.45 3.59
N GLN A 184 20.10 6.56 3.10
CA GLN A 184 21.20 6.50 2.12
C GLN A 184 22.44 5.76 2.65
N ASP A 185 22.79 5.96 3.91
CA ASP A 185 23.87 5.23 4.55
C ASP A 185 23.58 3.74 4.68
N GLY A 186 22.32 3.38 4.96
CA GLY A 186 21.87 1.99 4.98
C GLY A 186 21.98 1.29 3.62
N VAL A 187 21.69 2.01 2.54
CA VAL A 187 21.75 1.47 1.17
C VAL A 187 23.20 1.27 0.68
N ARG A 188 24.16 2.09 1.18
CA ARG A 188 25.57 2.00 0.78
C ARG A 188 26.36 0.86 1.45
N ARG A 189 25.81 0.28 2.52
CA ARG A 189 26.41 -0.82 3.30
C ARG A 189 26.02 -2.19 2.73
#